data_3086cb1ad0e994be26e683e455a3a380
#
_entry.id   3086cb1ad0e994be26e683e455a3a380
#
_cell.length_a   1.000
_cell.length_b   1.000
_cell.length_c   1.000
_cell.angle_alpha   90.00
_cell.angle_beta   90.00
_cell.angle_gamma   90.00
#
_symmetry.space_group_name_H-M   'P 1'
#
loop_
_entity.id
_entity.type
_entity.pdbx_description
1 polymer ?
#
loop_
_entity_poly.entity_id
_entity_poly.type
_entity_poly.pdbx_seq_one_letter_code
_entity_poly.pdbx_strand_id
1 'polypeptide(L)' 'MKELLLYIARSLVDHPDQVSVTELEGEETVLELRVAPEDMGKVIGKSGRIAKSIRAVVSAAASKSDKKVIVEIDN' A
#
# COMPACT_ATOMS: atom_id res chain seq x y z
N MET A 1 -2.79 -7.50 7.15
CA MET A 1 -2.26 -6.25 6.58
C MET A 1 -2.49 -6.15 5.08
N LYS A 2 -2.28 -7.23 4.37
CA LYS A 2 -2.48 -7.26 2.91
C LYS A 2 -3.89 -6.86 2.52
N GLU A 3 -4.92 -7.38 3.18
CA GLU A 3 -6.31 -7.06 2.87
C GLU A 3 -6.64 -5.61 3.13
N LEU A 4 -6.09 -5.02 4.20
CA LEU A 4 -6.28 -3.61 4.50
C LEU A 4 -5.74 -2.75 3.36
N LEU A 5 -4.52 -3.04 2.93
CA LEU A 5 -3.88 -2.28 1.85
C LEU A 5 -4.63 -2.45 0.53
N LEU A 6 -5.09 -3.67 0.23
CA LEU A 6 -5.91 -3.92 -0.96
C LEU A 6 -7.19 -3.08 -0.93
N TYR A 7 -7.86 -3.05 0.21
CA TYR A 7 -9.09 -2.29 0.36
C TYR A 7 -8.86 -0.81 0.12
N ILE A 8 -7.83 -0.25 0.76
CA ILE A 8 -7.50 1.17 0.62
C ILE A 8 -7.20 1.50 -0.84
N ALA A 9 -6.34 0.73 -1.47
CA ALA A 9 -5.91 1.00 -2.85
C ALA A 9 -7.08 0.87 -3.83
N ARG A 10 -7.88 -0.19 -3.70
CA ARG A 10 -9.04 -0.38 -4.57
C ARG A 10 -10.07 0.74 -4.44
N SER A 11 -10.15 1.36 -3.27
CA SER A 11 -11.07 2.47 -3.04
C SER A 11 -10.63 3.75 -3.72
N LEU A 12 -9.34 3.87 -4.07
CA LEU A 12 -8.77 5.10 -4.62
C LEU A 12 -8.65 5.09 -6.14
N VAL A 13 -8.58 3.91 -6.76
CA VAL A 13 -8.19 3.79 -8.18
C VAL A 13 -9.40 3.61 -9.08
N ASP A 14 -9.18 3.85 -10.38
CA ASP A 14 -10.18 3.62 -11.42
C ASP A 14 -10.18 2.17 -11.92
N HIS A 15 -9.07 1.45 -11.72
CA HIS A 15 -8.90 0.07 -12.17
C HIS A 15 -8.63 -0.86 -10.98
N PRO A 16 -9.64 -1.08 -10.12
CA PRO A 16 -9.42 -1.90 -8.93
C PRO A 16 -9.07 -3.37 -9.23
N ASP A 17 -9.45 -3.87 -10.40
CA ASP A 17 -9.10 -5.21 -10.86
C ASP A 17 -7.61 -5.36 -11.16
N GLN A 18 -6.88 -4.25 -11.30
CA GLN A 18 -5.43 -4.26 -11.56
C GLN A 18 -4.62 -4.01 -10.29
N VAL A 19 -5.27 -3.89 -9.14
CA VAL A 19 -4.58 -3.72 -7.86
C VAL A 19 -4.13 -5.08 -7.34
N SER A 20 -2.87 -5.18 -6.96
CA SER A 20 -2.34 -6.37 -6.30
C SER A 20 -1.40 -5.97 -5.17
N VAL A 21 -1.31 -6.83 -4.18
CA VAL A 21 -0.37 -6.67 -3.07
C VAL A 21 0.37 -8.00 -2.90
N THR A 22 1.69 -7.92 -2.90
CA THR A 22 2.56 -9.06 -2.61
C THR A 22 3.19 -8.83 -1.25
N GLU A 23 3.10 -9.82 -0.39
CA GLU A 23 3.68 -9.76 0.94
C GLU A 23 4.97 -10.56 0.97
N LEU A 24 6.07 -9.89 1.32
CA LEU A 24 7.40 -10.49 1.43
C LEU A 24 7.81 -10.51 2.90
N GLU A 25 7.97 -11.70 3.45
CA GLU A 25 8.35 -11.90 4.84
C GLU A 25 9.87 -12.02 4.99
N GLY A 26 10.40 -11.36 6.01
CA GLY A 26 11.82 -11.39 6.35
C GLY A 26 11.97 -10.80 7.75
N GLU A 27 13.06 -10.11 8.02
CA GLU A 27 13.22 -9.36 9.26
C GLU A 27 12.18 -8.26 9.34
N GLU A 28 11.86 -7.68 8.19
CA GLU A 28 10.76 -6.74 8.02
C GLU A 28 9.75 -7.34 7.07
N THR A 29 8.48 -6.97 7.23
CA THR A 29 7.44 -7.36 6.29
C THR A 29 7.31 -6.26 5.25
N VAL A 30 7.47 -6.61 3.97
CA VAL A 30 7.32 -5.67 2.87
C VAL A 30 6.03 -5.98 2.12
N LEU A 31 5.18 -4.98 1.97
CA LEU A 31 3.96 -5.07 1.18
C LEU A 31 4.18 -4.30 -0.11
N GLU A 32 4.28 -5.03 -1.22
CA GLU A 32 4.43 -4.41 -2.54
C GLU A 32 3.06 -4.19 -3.15
N LEU A 33 2.67 -2.94 -3.24
CA LEU A 33 1.40 -2.54 -3.85
C LEU A 33 1.65 -2.21 -5.31
N ARG A 34 0.88 -2.86 -6.20
CA ARG A 34 0.91 -2.56 -7.62
C ARG A 34 -0.45 -2.12 -8.10
N VAL A 35 -0.47 -1.11 -8.92
CA VAL A 35 -1.70 -0.56 -9.50
C VAL A 35 -1.47 -0.33 -11.00
N ALA A 36 -2.55 -0.06 -11.74
CA ALA A 36 -2.43 0.31 -13.14
C ALA A 36 -1.57 1.58 -13.26
N PRO A 37 -0.73 1.70 -14.31
CA PRO A 37 0.10 2.90 -14.49
C PRO A 37 -0.69 4.20 -14.44
N GLU A 38 -1.91 4.20 -14.99
CA GLU A 38 -2.79 5.37 -15.00
C GLU A 38 -3.26 5.75 -13.60
N ASP A 39 -3.22 4.81 -12.66
CA ASP A 39 -3.70 5.02 -11.29
C ASP A 39 -2.60 5.40 -10.31
N MET A 40 -1.34 5.42 -10.74
CA MET A 40 -0.23 5.73 -9.85
C MET A 40 -0.42 7.06 -9.10
N GLY A 41 -0.87 8.09 -9.83
CA GLY A 41 -1.12 9.39 -9.21
C GLY A 41 -2.19 9.36 -8.12
N LYS A 42 -3.10 8.40 -8.20
CA LYS A 42 -4.20 8.28 -7.23
C LYS A 42 -3.77 7.65 -5.91
N VAL A 43 -2.68 6.86 -5.93
CA VAL A 43 -2.16 6.24 -4.71
C VAL A 43 -0.95 6.98 -4.16
N ILE A 44 -0.33 7.84 -4.97
CA ILE A 44 0.79 8.67 -4.52
C ILE A 44 0.28 10.04 -4.09
N GLY A 45 -0.52 10.69 -4.92
CA GLY A 45 -1.08 12.00 -4.64
C GLY A 45 -0.07 13.12 -4.82
N LYS A 46 -0.54 14.35 -4.67
CA LYS A 46 0.30 15.54 -4.82
C LYS A 46 1.37 15.52 -3.74
N SER A 47 2.62 15.62 -4.15
CA SER A 47 3.78 15.63 -3.26
C SER A 47 3.85 14.38 -2.38
N GLY A 48 3.27 13.26 -2.84
CA GLY A 48 3.31 11.99 -2.12
C GLY A 48 2.40 11.92 -0.90
N ARG A 49 1.44 12.83 -0.76
CA ARG A 49 0.60 12.92 0.44
C ARG A 49 -0.29 11.69 0.64
N ILE A 50 -0.84 11.15 -0.44
CA ILE A 50 -1.69 9.95 -0.33
C ILE A 50 -0.84 8.76 0.08
N ALA A 51 0.30 8.57 -0.57
CA ALA A 51 1.22 7.49 -0.23
C ALA A 51 1.66 7.58 1.23
N LYS A 52 1.95 8.77 1.71
CA LYS A 52 2.32 9.00 3.11
C LYS A 52 1.19 8.61 4.05
N SER A 53 -0.04 8.95 3.71
CA SER A 53 -1.21 8.59 4.50
C SER A 53 -1.45 7.09 4.52
N ILE A 54 -1.28 6.42 3.38
CA ILE A 54 -1.39 4.96 3.29
C ILE A 54 -0.37 4.30 4.22
N ARG A 55 0.88 4.75 4.15
CA ARG A 55 1.94 4.21 5.01
C ARG A 55 1.64 4.44 6.49
N ALA A 56 1.09 5.59 6.84
CA ALA A 56 0.73 5.90 8.22
C ALA A 56 -0.38 4.99 8.74
N VAL A 57 -1.40 4.74 7.91
CA VAL A 57 -2.51 3.85 8.29
C VAL A 57 -2.01 2.42 8.47
N VAL A 58 -1.21 1.92 7.54
CA VAL A 58 -0.67 0.56 7.62
C VAL A 58 0.26 0.43 8.83
N SER A 59 1.10 1.41 9.07
CA SER A 59 2.02 1.42 10.22
C SER A 59 1.24 1.40 11.54
N ALA A 60 0.18 2.20 11.63
CA ALA A 60 -0.66 2.24 12.83
C ALA A 60 -1.35 0.89 13.06
N ALA A 61 -1.86 0.27 12.00
CA ALA A 61 -2.51 -1.02 12.10
C ALA A 61 -1.52 -2.13 12.47
N ALA A 62 -0.25 -1.98 12.09
CA ALA A 62 0.81 -2.95 12.38
C ALA A 62 1.52 -2.68 13.71
N SER A 63 1.09 -1.70 14.49
CA SER A 63 1.80 -1.25 15.69
C SER A 63 1.94 -2.35 16.77
N LYS A 64 1.11 -3.37 16.71
CA LYS A 64 1.16 -4.51 17.65
C LYS A 64 2.03 -5.65 17.14
N SER A 65 2.54 -5.52 15.91
CA SER A 65 3.43 -6.53 15.33
C SER A 65 4.84 -6.34 15.85
N ASP A 66 5.57 -7.44 16.00
CA ASP A 66 6.99 -7.39 16.36
C ASP A 66 7.85 -6.97 15.18
N LYS A 67 7.31 -7.05 13.96
CA LYS A 67 8.03 -6.70 12.75
C LYS A 67 7.60 -5.35 12.22
N LYS A 68 8.56 -4.61 11.71
CA LYS A 68 8.27 -3.40 10.95
C LYS A 68 7.61 -3.77 9.62
N VAL A 69 6.58 -3.03 9.25
CA VAL A 69 5.88 -3.23 7.98
C VAL A 69 6.18 -2.03 7.07
N ILE A 70 6.68 -2.34 5.89
CA ILE A 70 7.05 -1.35 4.88
C ILE A 70 6.11 -1.49 3.69
N VAL A 71 5.61 -0.38 3.18
CA VAL A 71 4.78 -0.36 1.98
C VAL A 71 5.58 0.22 0.83
N GLU A 72 5.70 -0.55 -0.25
CA GLU A 72 6.29 -0.09 -1.51
C GLU A 72 5.19 0.02 -2.55
N ILE A 73 5.18 1.10 -3.32
CA ILE A 73 4.18 1.36 -4.35
C ILE A 73 4.85 1.34 -5.71
N ASP A 74 4.31 0.53 -6.62
CA ASP A 74 4.89 0.34 -7.94
C ASP A 74 3.77 0.13 -8.97
N ASN A 75 4.14 0.05 -10.23
CA ASN A 75 3.18 -0.23 -11.31
C ASN A 75 3.57 -1.39 -12.25
#